data_2921b6a6c77963a66ccb4fb328fab7ae
#
_entry.id   2921b6a6c77963a66ccb4fb328fab7ae
#
_cell.length_a   1.000
_cell.length_b   1.000
_cell.length_c   1.000
_cell.angle_alpha   90.00
_cell.angle_beta   90.00
_cell.angle_gamma   90.00
#
_symmetry.space_group_name_H-M   'P 1'
#
loop_
_entity.id
_entity.type
_entity.pdbx_description
1 polymer ?
#
loop_
_entity_poly.entity_id
_entity_poly.type
_entity_poly.pdbx_seq_one_letter_code
_entity_poly.pdbx_strand_id
1 'polypeptide(L)'
;MKLKKILGLTALAAVATFALAACGSSNSSSKDGETTVKVGVMTLCDTEKARWDQVQKNLDDAKTGIKLEFTQFTDYSQPNVAVKDGSVDINAFQHYNFLDNWNSKNDNALVAVADTYIAPIRLYSGTENGKNKYTSIKEIPKGGTIAVPNDPTNESRALYVLQSAGLIKLDTKDGQLANVSNIKENPKDLKISELDASQTPSALPSVDAAVINNTFVREAGVDFKKAIYVEKKDNNSKQWYNLIAAKKDWEKSDKAKAIKEIIDAYHKDNVKKAIEESSEGMDQPVF
;
A
#
# COMPACT_ATOMS: atom_id res chain seq x y z
N MET A 1 51.88 20.31 50.74
CA MET A 1 52.39 19.78 52.06
C MET A 1 51.76 18.40 52.30
N LYS A 2 52.66 17.35 52.41
CA LYS A 2 52.44 15.99 52.99
C LYS A 2 51.37 15.11 52.34
N LEU A 3 51.62 14.10 51.45
CA LEU A 3 52.44 12.87 51.62
C LEU A 3 52.02 11.96 52.79
N LYS A 4 51.47 10.75 52.44
CA LYS A 4 51.80 9.42 53.01
C LYS A 4 50.77 8.45 52.41
N LYS A 5 51.15 7.49 51.49
CA LYS A 5 51.84 6.20 51.66
C LYS A 5 51.12 5.28 52.69
N ILE A 6 50.70 4.09 52.25
CA ILE A 6 51.28 2.74 52.44
C ILE A 6 50.22 1.72 52.06
N LEU A 7 50.40 0.87 51.08
CA LEU A 7 50.93 -0.52 51.03
C LEU A 7 50.06 -1.64 51.62
N GLY A 8 49.91 -2.67 50.90
CA GLY A 8 49.62 -4.04 51.30
C GLY A 8 48.64 -4.74 50.39
N LEU A 9 49.02 -5.47 49.45
CA LEU A 9 49.65 -6.78 49.23
C LEU A 9 48.64 -7.96 49.26
N THR A 10 48.77 -8.78 48.19
CA THR A 10 48.45 -10.21 47.97
C THR A 10 47.06 -10.51 47.41
N ALA A 11 46.96 -10.78 46.15
CA ALA A 11 47.07 -12.04 45.39
C ALA A 11 46.07 -13.14 45.79
N LEU A 12 45.11 -13.43 44.89
CA LEU A 12 44.78 -14.80 44.55
C LEU A 12 44.14 -14.83 43.15
N ALA A 13 44.81 -15.53 42.23
CA ALA A 13 44.33 -15.83 40.90
C ALA A 13 43.22 -16.88 40.97
N ALA A 14 42.07 -16.57 40.40
CA ALA A 14 41.09 -17.56 40.01
C ALA A 14 40.78 -17.38 38.52
N VAL A 15 41.39 -18.25 37.73
CA VAL A 15 41.08 -18.42 36.30
C VAL A 15 39.70 -19.04 36.19
N ALA A 16 38.70 -18.26 35.86
CA ALA A 16 37.40 -18.75 35.41
C ALA A 16 37.36 -18.66 33.91
N THR A 17 37.59 -19.80 33.25
CA THR A 17 37.32 -20.02 31.83
C THR A 17 35.84 -19.85 31.58
N PHE A 18 35.45 -18.70 31.04
CA PHE A 18 34.16 -18.53 30.42
C PHE A 18 34.24 -19.11 28.99
N ALA A 19 33.66 -20.30 28.84
CA ALA A 19 33.36 -20.85 27.56
C ALA A 19 32.37 -19.91 26.84
N LEU A 20 32.81 -19.30 25.74
CA LEU A 20 31.92 -18.69 24.77
C LEU A 20 31.08 -19.80 24.13
N ALA A 21 29.87 -19.99 24.60
CA ALA A 21 28.80 -20.61 23.81
C ALA A 21 28.20 -19.52 22.93
N ALA A 22 28.80 -19.37 21.74
CA ALA A 22 28.21 -18.63 20.63
C ALA A 22 27.05 -19.45 20.06
N CYS A 23 26.13 -18.73 19.41
CA CYS A 23 25.01 -19.22 18.63
C CYS A 23 23.77 -19.61 19.42
N GLY A 24 23.10 -18.61 19.96
CA GLY A 24 21.66 -18.63 20.12
C GLY A 24 21.02 -18.13 18.82
N SER A 25 20.79 -19.03 17.84
CA SER A 25 19.70 -18.82 16.89
C SER A 25 18.46 -18.51 17.70
N SER A 26 17.90 -17.34 17.50
CA SER A 26 16.56 -17.02 17.99
C SER A 26 15.54 -17.89 17.23
N ASN A 27 15.47 -19.15 17.63
CA ASN A 27 14.30 -19.97 17.38
C ASN A 27 13.18 -19.34 18.21
N SER A 28 12.36 -18.53 17.56
CA SER A 28 11.03 -18.25 18.06
C SER A 28 10.32 -19.62 18.12
N SER A 29 10.27 -20.21 19.32
CA SER A 29 9.51 -21.42 19.60
C SER A 29 8.05 -21.10 19.27
N SER A 30 7.59 -21.45 18.06
CA SER A 30 6.18 -21.62 17.76
C SER A 30 5.61 -22.60 18.76
N LYS A 31 4.54 -22.23 19.43
CA LYS A 31 3.67 -23.20 20.11
C LYS A 31 3.33 -24.26 19.07
N ASP A 32 3.40 -25.54 19.46
CA ASP A 32 3.19 -26.67 18.54
C ASP A 32 2.06 -26.40 17.54
N GLY A 33 2.40 -26.33 16.25
CA GLY A 33 1.45 -26.28 15.13
C GLY A 33 1.03 -24.90 14.62
N GLU A 34 1.53 -23.75 15.17
CA GLU A 34 1.16 -22.43 14.69
C GLU A 34 2.21 -21.85 13.72
N THR A 35 1.77 -21.39 12.53
CA THR A 35 2.61 -20.73 11.54
C THR A 35 2.22 -19.26 11.43
N THR A 36 3.10 -18.35 11.81
CA THR A 36 2.89 -16.92 11.64
C THR A 36 3.30 -16.47 10.24
N VAL A 37 2.42 -15.76 9.53
CA VAL A 37 2.71 -15.11 8.25
C VAL A 37 2.60 -13.60 8.43
N LYS A 38 3.69 -12.88 8.10
CA LYS A 38 3.77 -11.43 8.18
C LYS A 38 3.26 -10.81 6.88
N VAL A 39 2.26 -9.93 7.01
CA VAL A 39 1.59 -9.26 5.89
C VAL A 39 1.88 -7.77 5.96
N GLY A 40 2.54 -7.24 4.92
CA GLY A 40 2.72 -5.81 4.74
C GLY A 40 1.46 -5.17 4.17
N VAL A 41 0.89 -4.21 4.87
CA VAL A 41 -0.31 -3.48 4.45
C VAL A 41 -0.11 -1.98 4.66
N MET A 42 -0.98 -1.17 4.04
CA MET A 42 -1.11 0.22 4.45
C MET A 42 -1.83 0.29 5.80
N THR A 43 -2.14 1.48 6.29
CA THR A 43 -2.84 1.66 7.56
C THR A 43 -4.09 0.76 7.65
N LEU A 44 -4.19 -0.04 8.70
CA LEU A 44 -5.33 -0.92 8.98
C LEU A 44 -6.55 -0.10 9.40
N CYS A 45 -7.13 0.64 8.46
CA CYS A 45 -8.44 1.26 8.67
C CYS A 45 -9.53 0.20 8.78
N ASP A 46 -10.74 0.59 9.20
CA ASP A 46 -11.84 -0.36 9.43
C ASP A 46 -12.13 -1.27 8.23
N THR A 47 -11.97 -0.76 7.00
CA THR A 47 -12.16 -1.53 5.77
C THR A 47 -11.09 -2.61 5.59
N GLU A 48 -9.81 -2.24 5.76
CA GLU A 48 -8.70 -3.19 5.70
C GLU A 48 -8.84 -4.25 6.79
N LYS A 49 -9.14 -3.80 8.01
CA LYS A 49 -9.34 -4.68 9.15
C LYS A 49 -10.48 -5.67 8.90
N ALA A 50 -11.64 -5.23 8.44
CA ALA A 50 -12.80 -6.10 8.19
C ALA A 50 -12.47 -7.23 7.19
N ARG A 51 -11.77 -6.93 6.09
CA ARG A 51 -11.38 -7.96 5.11
C ARG A 51 -10.38 -8.96 5.68
N TRP A 52 -9.35 -8.49 6.38
CA TRP A 52 -8.32 -9.36 6.93
C TRP A 52 -8.79 -10.16 8.14
N ASP A 53 -9.66 -9.62 8.98
CA ASP A 53 -10.34 -10.35 10.07
C ASP A 53 -11.17 -11.50 9.49
N GLN A 54 -11.84 -11.28 8.34
CA GLN A 54 -12.58 -12.34 7.67
C GLN A 54 -11.65 -13.42 7.08
N VAL A 55 -10.49 -13.04 6.54
CA VAL A 55 -9.47 -14.00 6.08
C VAL A 55 -8.95 -14.83 7.27
N GLN A 56 -8.59 -14.18 8.38
CA GLN A 56 -8.14 -14.89 9.59
C GLN A 56 -9.21 -15.84 10.10
N LYS A 57 -10.47 -15.40 10.12
CA LYS A 57 -11.59 -16.27 10.49
C LYS A 57 -11.70 -17.50 9.59
N ASN A 58 -11.52 -17.35 8.28
CA ASN A 58 -11.54 -18.46 7.34
C ASN A 58 -10.40 -19.46 7.60
N LEU A 59 -9.22 -18.98 7.96
CA LEU A 59 -8.06 -19.81 8.34
C LEU A 59 -8.30 -20.55 9.65
N ASP A 60 -8.92 -19.89 10.64
CA ASP A 60 -9.25 -20.48 11.93
C ASP A 60 -10.35 -21.55 11.79
N ASP A 61 -11.40 -21.30 11.02
CA ASP A 61 -12.48 -22.25 10.72
C ASP A 61 -11.95 -23.51 10.00
N ALA A 62 -10.95 -23.33 9.13
CA ALA A 62 -10.27 -24.44 8.44
C ALA A 62 -9.22 -25.14 9.32
N LYS A 63 -8.97 -24.65 10.53
CA LYS A 63 -7.97 -25.19 11.49
C LYS A 63 -6.57 -25.30 10.90
N THR A 64 -6.16 -24.30 10.11
CA THR A 64 -4.86 -24.30 9.44
C THR A 64 -3.68 -24.08 10.39
N GLY A 65 -3.91 -23.51 11.57
CA GLY A 65 -2.85 -23.05 12.50
C GLY A 65 -2.10 -21.82 12.01
N ILE A 66 -2.61 -21.12 10.98
CA ILE A 66 -1.96 -19.91 10.44
C ILE A 66 -2.46 -18.68 11.20
N LYS A 67 -1.49 -17.83 11.61
CA LYS A 67 -1.75 -16.51 12.19
C LYS A 67 -1.18 -15.42 11.31
N LEU A 68 -2.00 -14.41 11.04
CA LEU A 68 -1.59 -13.22 10.30
C LEU A 68 -1.05 -12.18 11.27
N GLU A 69 0.14 -11.69 10.98
CA GLU A 69 0.78 -10.57 11.69
C GLU A 69 0.96 -9.41 10.71
N PHE A 70 0.45 -8.22 11.05
CA PHE A 70 0.43 -7.09 10.12
C PHE A 70 1.56 -6.10 10.42
N THR A 71 2.32 -5.75 9.38
CA THR A 71 3.22 -4.60 9.39
C THR A 71 2.58 -3.49 8.59
N GLN A 72 2.30 -2.36 9.24
CA GLN A 72 1.65 -1.23 8.61
C GLN A 72 2.68 -0.23 8.07
N PHE A 73 2.41 0.31 6.88
CA PHE A 73 3.21 1.32 6.21
C PHE A 73 2.38 2.58 5.97
N THR A 74 3.03 3.74 5.93
CA THR A 74 2.38 5.05 5.75
C THR A 74 2.58 5.63 4.35
N ASP A 75 3.43 5.01 3.53
CA ASP A 75 3.69 5.38 2.14
C ASP A 75 3.90 4.13 1.27
N TYR A 76 3.87 4.31 -0.05
CA TYR A 76 3.98 3.21 -1.00
C TYR A 76 5.43 2.75 -1.28
N SER A 77 6.46 3.40 -0.74
CA SER A 77 7.85 3.10 -1.06
C SER A 77 8.40 1.87 -0.33
N GLN A 78 7.90 1.57 0.86
CA GLN A 78 8.47 0.58 1.78
C GLN A 78 7.92 -0.86 1.63
N PRO A 79 6.62 -1.11 1.34
CA PRO A 79 6.07 -2.47 1.44
C PRO A 79 6.76 -3.51 0.53
N ASN A 80 7.16 -3.13 -0.69
CA ASN A 80 7.87 -4.01 -1.61
C ASN A 80 9.31 -4.30 -1.15
N VAL A 81 9.97 -3.30 -0.58
CA VAL A 81 11.31 -3.47 0.02
C VAL A 81 11.22 -4.47 1.17
N ALA A 82 10.21 -4.36 2.04
CA ALA A 82 10.01 -5.25 3.17
C ALA A 82 9.75 -6.72 2.76
N VAL A 83 9.06 -6.97 1.63
CA VAL A 83 8.96 -8.33 1.07
C VAL A 83 10.31 -8.78 0.51
N LYS A 84 11.01 -7.92 -0.26
CA LYS A 84 12.30 -8.25 -0.87
C LYS A 84 13.34 -8.63 0.18
N ASP A 85 13.44 -7.91 1.29
CA ASP A 85 14.41 -8.18 2.36
C ASP A 85 13.94 -9.29 3.34
N GLY A 86 12.64 -9.63 3.36
CA GLY A 86 12.05 -10.68 4.20
C GLY A 86 11.58 -10.18 5.57
N SER A 87 11.46 -8.88 5.78
CA SER A 87 10.84 -8.30 6.97
C SER A 87 9.36 -8.65 7.06
N VAL A 88 8.70 -8.79 5.90
CA VAL A 88 7.37 -9.39 5.75
C VAL A 88 7.39 -10.50 4.69
N ASP A 89 6.44 -11.42 4.75
CA ASP A 89 6.37 -12.57 3.85
C ASP A 89 5.63 -12.25 2.55
N ILE A 90 4.56 -11.48 2.68
CA ILE A 90 3.71 -11.00 1.57
C ILE A 90 3.31 -9.55 1.83
N ASN A 91 2.87 -8.85 0.78
CA ASN A 91 2.19 -7.58 0.96
C ASN A 91 0.88 -7.51 0.15
N ALA A 92 -0.02 -6.60 0.54
CA ALA A 92 -1.29 -6.37 -0.11
C ALA A 92 -1.63 -4.87 -0.05
N PHE A 93 -1.16 -4.09 -1.04
CA PHE A 93 -1.35 -2.64 -1.07
C PHE A 93 -1.36 -2.05 -2.49
N GLN A 94 -0.86 -2.79 -3.47
CA GLN A 94 -0.48 -2.32 -4.78
C GLN A 94 -1.29 -2.97 -5.91
N HIS A 95 -1.36 -2.28 -7.03
CA HIS A 95 -1.89 -2.80 -8.28
C HIS A 95 -0.78 -3.30 -9.23
N TYR A 96 -1.15 -4.02 -10.30
CA TYR A 96 -0.20 -4.62 -11.25
C TYR A 96 0.80 -3.61 -11.81
N ASN A 97 0.36 -2.46 -12.31
CA ASN A 97 1.27 -1.45 -12.86
C ASN A 97 2.33 -0.98 -11.84
N PHE A 98 1.95 -0.85 -10.56
CA PHE A 98 2.89 -0.46 -9.51
C PHE A 98 3.93 -1.55 -9.26
N LEU A 99 3.48 -2.81 -9.16
CA LEU A 99 4.38 -3.96 -9.01
C LEU A 99 5.36 -4.07 -10.20
N ASP A 100 4.86 -3.96 -11.44
CA ASP A 100 5.66 -4.07 -12.65
C ASP A 100 6.69 -2.94 -12.74
N ASN A 101 6.29 -1.70 -12.43
CA ASN A 101 7.22 -0.56 -12.39
C ASN A 101 8.29 -0.74 -11.31
N TRP A 102 7.92 -1.20 -10.12
CA TRP A 102 8.88 -1.49 -9.06
C TRP A 102 9.83 -2.61 -9.45
N ASN A 103 9.32 -3.71 -9.99
CA ASN A 103 10.08 -4.88 -10.44
C ASN A 103 11.09 -4.53 -11.53
N SER A 104 10.76 -3.63 -12.46
CA SER A 104 11.67 -3.19 -13.53
C SER A 104 12.98 -2.57 -13.01
N LYS A 105 12.98 -2.10 -11.76
CA LYS A 105 14.11 -1.47 -11.07
C LYS A 105 14.69 -2.34 -9.95
N ASN A 106 14.13 -3.55 -9.72
CA ASN A 106 14.44 -4.41 -8.58
C ASN A 106 14.58 -5.89 -8.96
N ASP A 107 15.15 -6.19 -10.13
CA ASP A 107 15.50 -7.54 -10.61
C ASP A 107 14.28 -8.48 -10.70
N ASN A 108 13.08 -7.97 -10.89
CA ASN A 108 11.83 -8.74 -10.85
C ASN A 108 11.73 -9.61 -9.59
N ALA A 109 12.03 -9.02 -8.44
CA ALA A 109 12.17 -9.73 -7.18
C ALA A 109 10.83 -10.24 -6.59
N LEU A 110 9.70 -9.67 -7.00
CA LEU A 110 8.37 -10.00 -6.50
C LEU A 110 7.46 -10.51 -7.61
N VAL A 111 6.45 -11.28 -7.22
CA VAL A 111 5.39 -11.77 -8.11
C VAL A 111 4.02 -11.54 -7.48
N ALA A 112 3.01 -11.26 -8.31
CA ALA A 112 1.62 -11.30 -7.91
C ALA A 112 1.21 -12.77 -7.66
N VAL A 113 0.59 -13.03 -6.52
CA VAL A 113 0.14 -14.38 -6.13
C VAL A 113 -1.38 -14.49 -6.05
N ALA A 114 -2.09 -13.38 -5.90
CA ALA A 114 -3.56 -13.34 -5.90
C ALA A 114 -4.07 -11.96 -6.32
N ASP A 115 -5.17 -11.94 -7.08
CA ASP A 115 -5.98 -10.73 -7.27
C ASP A 115 -6.81 -10.46 -6.02
N THR A 116 -7.10 -9.18 -5.74
CA THR A 116 -7.90 -8.80 -4.57
C THR A 116 -9.11 -7.94 -4.95
N TYR A 117 -8.93 -6.69 -5.25
CA TYR A 117 -10.02 -5.77 -5.59
C TYR A 117 -9.51 -4.65 -6.51
N ILE A 118 -10.43 -3.97 -7.17
CA ILE A 118 -10.16 -2.67 -7.77
C ILE A 118 -10.78 -1.58 -6.92
N ALA A 119 -10.01 -0.52 -6.69
CA ALA A 119 -10.45 0.71 -6.03
C ALA A 119 -10.41 1.85 -7.06
N PRO A 120 -11.52 2.20 -7.74
CA PRO A 120 -11.54 3.29 -8.71
C PRO A 120 -11.08 4.59 -8.05
N ILE A 121 -10.02 5.19 -8.62
CA ILE A 121 -9.46 6.43 -8.10
C ILE A 121 -10.41 7.61 -8.38
N ARG A 122 -10.36 8.65 -7.56
CA ARG A 122 -11.33 9.74 -7.59
C ARG A 122 -10.68 11.10 -7.61
N LEU A 123 -11.33 12.04 -8.29
CA LEU A 123 -11.02 13.46 -8.24
C LEU A 123 -11.94 14.14 -7.22
N TYR A 124 -11.35 14.82 -6.26
CA TYR A 124 -12.03 15.58 -5.21
C TYR A 124 -11.86 17.07 -5.45
N SER A 125 -12.88 17.85 -5.07
CA SER A 125 -12.78 19.31 -5.01
C SER A 125 -11.79 19.74 -3.94
N GLY A 126 -11.04 20.80 -4.19
CA GLY A 126 -10.39 21.52 -3.12
C GLY A 126 -11.40 22.02 -2.08
N THR A 127 -10.91 22.35 -0.90
CA THR A 127 -11.78 22.75 0.22
C THR A 127 -11.50 24.18 0.69
N GLU A 128 -12.55 24.85 1.16
CA GLU A 128 -12.46 26.13 1.85
C GLU A 128 -13.35 26.08 3.10
N ASN A 129 -12.80 26.41 4.26
CA ASN A 129 -13.51 26.31 5.54
C ASN A 129 -14.15 24.92 5.78
N GLY A 130 -13.45 23.84 5.35
CA GLY A 130 -13.89 22.44 5.48
C GLY A 130 -15.02 22.02 4.54
N LYS A 131 -15.38 22.86 3.55
CA LYS A 131 -16.38 22.56 2.53
C LYS A 131 -15.76 22.48 1.15
N ASN A 132 -16.32 21.65 0.27
CA ASN A 132 -15.90 21.62 -1.13
C ASN A 132 -16.07 23.01 -1.78
N LYS A 133 -15.03 23.45 -2.50
CA LYS A 133 -15.10 24.67 -3.35
C LYS A 133 -16.05 24.46 -4.52
N TYR A 134 -16.07 23.23 -5.06
CA TYR A 134 -16.79 22.89 -6.29
C TYR A 134 -17.63 21.62 -6.09
N THR A 135 -18.73 21.52 -6.81
CA THR A 135 -19.62 20.36 -6.86
C THR A 135 -19.48 19.57 -8.17
N SER A 136 -18.78 20.15 -9.15
CA SER A 136 -18.60 19.61 -10.49
C SER A 136 -17.23 19.98 -11.07
N ILE A 137 -16.68 19.11 -11.91
CA ILE A 137 -15.45 19.37 -12.67
C ILE A 137 -15.56 20.61 -13.58
N LYS A 138 -16.78 21.00 -13.96
CA LYS A 138 -17.01 22.20 -14.80
C LYS A 138 -16.68 23.49 -14.07
N GLU A 139 -16.82 23.50 -12.76
CA GLU A 139 -16.60 24.67 -11.89
C GLU A 139 -15.11 24.92 -11.59
N ILE A 140 -14.22 23.95 -11.83
CA ILE A 140 -12.78 24.16 -11.68
C ILE A 140 -12.36 25.34 -12.57
N PRO A 141 -11.74 26.39 -12.00
CA PRO A 141 -11.43 27.61 -12.75
C PRO A 141 -10.31 27.40 -13.78
N LYS A 142 -10.26 28.33 -14.74
CA LYS A 142 -9.08 28.46 -15.62
C LYS A 142 -7.85 28.82 -14.78
N GLY A 143 -6.71 28.16 -15.05
CA GLY A 143 -5.49 28.32 -14.26
C GLY A 143 -5.52 27.61 -12.89
N GLY A 144 -6.59 26.86 -12.61
CA GLY A 144 -6.72 26.10 -11.36
C GLY A 144 -5.62 25.05 -11.18
N THR A 145 -5.31 24.74 -9.93
CA THR A 145 -4.29 23.77 -9.57
C THR A 145 -4.91 22.44 -9.19
N ILE A 146 -4.43 21.35 -9.79
CA ILE A 146 -4.85 19.97 -9.47
C ILE A 146 -3.66 19.20 -8.93
N ALA A 147 -3.78 18.68 -7.70
CA ALA A 147 -2.80 17.78 -7.12
C ALA A 147 -2.98 16.35 -7.65
N VAL A 148 -1.87 15.67 -7.96
CA VAL A 148 -1.84 14.28 -8.40
C VAL A 148 -0.71 13.55 -7.67
N PRO A 149 -0.77 12.20 -7.52
CA PRO A 149 0.36 11.41 -7.02
C PRO A 149 1.59 11.58 -7.92
N ASN A 150 2.79 11.51 -7.33
CA ASN A 150 4.06 11.70 -8.05
C ASN A 150 4.79 10.39 -8.40
N ASP A 151 4.29 9.22 -7.94
CA ASP A 151 4.85 7.97 -8.41
C ASP A 151 4.39 7.69 -9.85
N PRO A 152 5.28 7.14 -10.73
CA PRO A 152 5.02 7.09 -12.16
C PRO A 152 3.71 6.42 -12.56
N THR A 153 3.22 5.47 -11.77
CA THR A 153 2.03 4.70 -12.12
C THR A 153 0.75 5.36 -11.65
N ASN A 154 0.72 5.91 -10.43
CA ASN A 154 -0.45 6.66 -9.95
C ASN A 154 -0.54 8.06 -10.57
N GLU A 155 0.59 8.73 -10.88
CA GLU A 155 0.59 9.94 -11.72
C GLU A 155 -0.09 9.68 -13.05
N SER A 156 0.38 8.65 -13.76
CA SER A 156 -0.20 8.23 -15.03
C SER A 156 -1.71 7.96 -14.91
N ARG A 157 -2.11 7.18 -13.92
CA ARG A 157 -3.53 6.89 -13.66
C ARG A 157 -4.35 8.16 -13.40
N ALA A 158 -3.81 9.08 -12.61
CA ALA A 158 -4.45 10.37 -12.34
C ALA A 158 -4.62 11.21 -13.60
N LEU A 159 -3.61 11.26 -14.46
CA LEU A 159 -3.69 11.98 -15.75
C LEU A 159 -4.73 11.36 -16.69
N TYR A 160 -4.84 10.02 -16.75
CA TYR A 160 -5.92 9.36 -17.49
C TYR A 160 -7.31 9.66 -16.91
N VAL A 161 -7.43 9.79 -15.60
CA VAL A 161 -8.68 10.25 -14.96
C VAL A 161 -9.02 11.67 -15.39
N LEU A 162 -8.05 12.59 -15.41
CA LEU A 162 -8.26 13.97 -15.87
C LEU A 162 -8.62 14.01 -17.35
N GLN A 163 -8.02 13.17 -18.19
CA GLN A 163 -8.40 13.02 -19.59
C GLN A 163 -9.83 12.48 -19.75
N SER A 164 -10.18 11.43 -19.02
CA SER A 164 -11.54 10.85 -19.02
C SER A 164 -12.59 11.84 -18.54
N ALA A 165 -12.22 12.75 -17.64
CA ALA A 165 -13.04 13.88 -17.18
C ALA A 165 -13.14 15.01 -18.22
N GLY A 166 -12.37 14.97 -19.30
CA GLY A 166 -12.34 16.01 -20.36
C GLY A 166 -11.61 17.29 -19.92
N LEU A 167 -10.78 17.22 -18.89
CA LEU A 167 -10.00 18.34 -18.38
C LEU A 167 -8.69 18.57 -19.14
N ILE A 168 -8.07 17.50 -19.63
CA ILE A 168 -6.84 17.50 -20.43
C ILE A 168 -6.94 16.47 -21.54
N LYS A 169 -5.97 16.47 -22.48
CA LYS A 169 -5.76 15.41 -23.45
C LYS A 169 -4.28 15.04 -23.48
N LEU A 170 -4.03 13.75 -23.43
CA LEU A 170 -2.68 13.19 -23.42
C LEU A 170 -2.23 12.80 -24.84
N ASP A 171 -0.95 12.89 -25.11
CA ASP A 171 -0.30 12.36 -26.31
C ASP A 171 0.47 11.08 -25.96
N THR A 172 -0.30 10.05 -25.63
CA THR A 172 0.22 8.72 -25.28
C THR A 172 -0.58 7.66 -26.01
N LYS A 173 0.04 6.50 -26.26
CA LYS A 173 -0.69 5.32 -26.76
C LYS A 173 -1.42 4.66 -25.58
N ASP A 174 -2.55 4.03 -25.88
CA ASP A 174 -3.30 3.27 -24.88
C ASP A 174 -2.40 2.26 -24.15
N GLY A 175 -2.51 2.23 -22.82
CA GLY A 175 -1.74 1.33 -21.95
C GLY A 175 -0.31 1.78 -21.63
N GLN A 176 0.16 2.91 -22.18
CA GLN A 176 1.45 3.49 -21.78
C GLN A 176 1.32 4.39 -20.56
N LEU A 177 2.35 4.40 -19.71
CA LEU A 177 2.42 5.37 -18.62
C LEU A 177 2.57 6.78 -19.19
N ALA A 178 1.73 7.70 -18.71
CA ALA A 178 1.78 9.12 -18.99
C ALA A 178 2.43 9.87 -17.80
N ASN A 179 3.04 11.00 -18.10
CA ASN A 179 3.46 12.00 -17.12
C ASN A 179 3.01 13.40 -17.59
N VAL A 180 3.23 14.42 -16.76
CA VAL A 180 2.78 15.80 -17.05
C VAL A 180 3.27 16.30 -18.42
N SER A 181 4.45 15.88 -18.89
CA SER A 181 4.97 16.30 -20.21
C SER A 181 4.17 15.75 -21.40
N ASN A 182 3.33 14.74 -21.19
CA ASN A 182 2.47 14.18 -22.20
C ASN A 182 1.13 14.93 -22.36
N ILE A 183 0.89 15.99 -21.61
CA ILE A 183 -0.32 16.80 -21.76
C ILE A 183 -0.24 17.59 -23.07
N LYS A 184 -1.06 17.19 -24.06
CA LYS A 184 -1.12 17.82 -25.38
C LYS A 184 -2.12 18.98 -25.44
N GLU A 185 -3.27 18.83 -24.80
CA GLU A 185 -4.29 19.86 -24.73
C GLU A 185 -4.67 20.10 -23.26
N ASN A 186 -4.75 21.37 -22.90
CA ASN A 186 -5.10 21.81 -21.55
C ASN A 186 -5.97 23.08 -21.66
N PRO A 187 -7.25 22.94 -22.05
CA PRO A 187 -8.11 24.09 -22.41
C PRO A 187 -8.39 25.04 -21.25
N LYS A 188 -8.21 24.58 -20.02
CA LYS A 188 -8.37 25.41 -18.81
C LYS A 188 -7.04 25.93 -18.27
N ASP A 189 -5.89 25.69 -18.93
CA ASP A 189 -4.56 26.06 -18.43
C ASP A 189 -4.30 25.56 -17.00
N LEU A 190 -4.75 24.34 -16.67
CA LEU A 190 -4.63 23.75 -15.35
C LEU A 190 -3.16 23.56 -14.99
N LYS A 191 -2.83 23.81 -13.74
CA LYS A 191 -1.52 23.53 -13.16
C LYS A 191 -1.56 22.17 -12.47
N ILE A 192 -0.71 21.24 -12.87
CA ILE A 192 -0.59 19.94 -12.22
C ILE A 192 0.49 20.03 -11.15
N SER A 193 0.12 19.69 -9.92
CA SER A 193 1.01 19.64 -8.77
C SER A 193 1.24 18.20 -8.36
N GLU A 194 2.44 17.70 -8.61
CA GLU A 194 2.85 16.32 -8.30
C GLU A 194 3.27 16.24 -6.83
N LEU A 195 2.60 15.42 -6.04
CA LEU A 195 2.82 15.23 -4.60
C LEU A 195 2.95 13.74 -4.28
N ASP A 196 3.63 13.41 -3.18
CA ASP A 196 3.50 12.06 -2.64
C ASP A 196 2.01 11.70 -2.46
N ALA A 197 1.63 10.46 -2.81
CA ALA A 197 0.24 10.04 -2.77
C ALA A 197 -0.40 10.25 -1.38
N SER A 198 0.38 10.06 -0.31
CA SER A 198 -0.05 10.29 1.08
C SER A 198 -0.35 11.77 1.39
N GLN A 199 0.22 12.70 0.62
CA GLN A 199 0.05 14.14 0.81
C GLN A 199 -1.12 14.72 0.02
N THR A 200 -1.67 13.98 -0.94
CA THR A 200 -2.76 14.50 -1.79
C THR A 200 -4.02 14.90 -1.02
N PRO A 201 -4.47 14.20 0.05
CA PRO A 201 -5.62 14.65 0.84
C PRO A 201 -5.36 15.97 1.59
N SER A 202 -4.17 16.12 2.17
CA SER A 202 -3.80 17.33 2.94
C SER A 202 -3.63 18.57 2.06
N ALA A 203 -3.46 18.39 0.74
CA ALA A 203 -3.37 19.48 -0.21
C ALA A 203 -4.72 20.13 -0.54
N LEU A 204 -5.87 19.48 -0.25
CA LEU A 204 -7.20 19.96 -0.63
C LEU A 204 -7.50 21.42 -0.24
N PRO A 205 -7.07 21.96 0.93
CA PRO A 205 -7.27 23.37 1.25
C PRO A 205 -6.47 24.34 0.35
N SER A 206 -5.38 23.87 -0.27
CA SER A 206 -4.44 24.71 -1.00
C SER A 206 -4.53 24.58 -2.53
N VAL A 207 -5.34 23.64 -3.04
CA VAL A 207 -5.53 23.40 -4.46
C VAL A 207 -7.00 23.54 -4.86
N ASP A 208 -7.27 23.50 -6.17
CA ASP A 208 -8.64 23.53 -6.69
C ASP A 208 -9.24 22.13 -6.75
N ALA A 209 -8.42 21.11 -6.99
CA ALA A 209 -8.85 19.72 -6.93
C ALA A 209 -7.65 18.80 -6.65
N ALA A 210 -7.92 17.55 -6.27
CA ALA A 210 -6.88 16.54 -6.14
C ALA A 210 -7.39 15.16 -6.57
N VAL A 211 -6.55 14.41 -7.29
CA VAL A 211 -6.77 12.98 -7.51
C VAL A 211 -6.14 12.23 -6.34
N ILE A 212 -6.95 11.46 -5.63
CA ILE A 212 -6.55 10.83 -4.37
C ILE A 212 -6.78 9.33 -4.45
N ASN A 213 -5.75 8.54 -4.12
CA ASN A 213 -5.87 7.09 -3.98
C ASN A 213 -6.78 6.73 -2.80
N ASN A 214 -7.64 5.72 -2.97
CA ASN A 214 -8.65 5.35 -1.98
C ASN A 214 -8.07 5.03 -0.59
N THR A 215 -6.86 4.47 -0.52
CA THR A 215 -6.11 4.27 0.74
C THR A 215 -6.07 5.56 1.56
N PHE A 216 -5.59 6.64 0.96
CA PHE A 216 -5.41 7.92 1.64
C PHE A 216 -6.70 8.72 1.82
N VAL A 217 -7.73 8.45 1.00
CA VAL A 217 -9.10 8.96 1.24
C VAL A 217 -9.62 8.49 2.59
N ARG A 218 -9.42 7.20 2.88
CA ARG A 218 -9.85 6.57 4.14
C ARG A 218 -9.06 7.10 5.33
N GLU A 219 -7.73 7.09 5.22
CA GLU A 219 -6.83 7.54 6.28
C GLU A 219 -7.08 9.00 6.68
N ALA A 220 -7.34 9.86 5.71
CA ALA A 220 -7.62 11.28 5.94
C ALA A 220 -9.07 11.58 6.31
N GLY A 221 -9.97 10.58 6.36
CA GLY A 221 -11.38 10.77 6.65
C GLY A 221 -12.12 11.62 5.60
N VAL A 222 -11.64 11.64 4.36
CA VAL A 222 -12.31 12.31 3.24
C VAL A 222 -13.54 11.50 2.86
N ASP A 223 -14.70 12.16 2.78
CA ASP A 223 -15.94 11.53 2.34
C ASP A 223 -15.86 11.18 0.84
N PHE A 224 -15.72 9.90 0.53
CA PHE A 224 -15.57 9.45 -0.85
C PHE A 224 -16.79 9.73 -1.73
N LYS A 225 -17.97 9.91 -1.15
CA LYS A 225 -19.22 10.28 -1.84
C LYS A 225 -19.20 11.72 -2.37
N LYS A 226 -18.28 12.54 -1.86
CA LYS A 226 -18.09 13.94 -2.31
C LYS A 226 -17.09 14.10 -3.46
N ALA A 227 -16.66 13.00 -4.06
CA ALA A 227 -15.85 13.07 -5.28
C ALA A 227 -16.62 13.75 -6.41
N ILE A 228 -15.96 14.65 -7.14
CA ILE A 228 -16.54 15.36 -8.29
C ILE A 228 -16.34 14.61 -9.60
N TYR A 229 -15.50 13.57 -9.59
CA TYR A 229 -15.36 12.61 -10.68
C TYR A 229 -14.80 11.26 -10.16
N VAL A 230 -15.25 10.17 -10.75
CA VAL A 230 -14.83 8.81 -10.42
C VAL A 230 -14.28 8.14 -11.67
N GLU A 231 -13.14 7.47 -11.55
CA GLU A 231 -12.54 6.67 -12.63
C GLU A 231 -13.56 5.69 -13.19
N LYS A 232 -13.65 5.63 -14.52
CA LYS A 232 -14.52 4.69 -15.22
C LYS A 232 -13.76 3.40 -15.48
N LYS A 233 -14.42 2.27 -15.23
CA LYS A 233 -13.88 0.97 -15.65
C LYS A 233 -13.94 0.83 -17.15
N ASP A 234 -12.89 0.26 -17.72
CA ASP A 234 -12.76 -0.08 -19.14
C ASP A 234 -12.01 -1.40 -19.32
N ASN A 235 -11.69 -1.77 -20.55
CA ASN A 235 -10.97 -2.99 -20.89
C ASN A 235 -9.53 -3.01 -20.34
N ASN A 236 -8.96 -1.85 -20.00
CA ASN A 236 -7.61 -1.70 -19.46
C ASN A 236 -7.58 -1.72 -17.93
N SER A 237 -8.72 -1.83 -17.27
CA SER A 237 -8.83 -1.70 -15.81
C SER A 237 -8.09 -2.80 -15.04
N LYS A 238 -7.78 -3.96 -15.68
CA LYS A 238 -7.04 -5.05 -15.02
C LYS A 238 -5.67 -4.60 -14.50
N GLN A 239 -5.00 -3.68 -15.16
CA GLN A 239 -3.71 -3.12 -14.71
C GLN A 239 -3.80 -2.43 -13.33
N TRP A 240 -5.01 -2.03 -12.93
CA TRP A 240 -5.32 -1.36 -11.66
C TRP A 240 -5.91 -2.30 -10.59
N TYR A 241 -6.00 -3.61 -10.86
CA TYR A 241 -6.39 -4.58 -9.85
C TYR A 241 -5.32 -4.63 -8.79
N ASN A 242 -5.74 -4.49 -7.54
CA ASN A 242 -4.87 -4.72 -6.39
C ASN A 242 -4.62 -6.22 -6.23
N LEU A 243 -3.50 -6.54 -5.62
CA LEU A 243 -2.99 -7.89 -5.56
C LEU A 243 -2.28 -8.17 -4.23
N ILE A 244 -2.10 -9.44 -3.94
CA ILE A 244 -1.13 -9.90 -2.95
C ILE A 244 0.16 -10.22 -3.70
N ALA A 245 1.29 -9.68 -3.22
CA ALA A 245 2.61 -9.99 -3.76
C ALA A 245 3.48 -10.75 -2.76
N ALA A 246 4.31 -11.63 -3.28
CA ALA A 246 5.30 -12.40 -2.55
C ALA A 246 6.67 -12.34 -3.26
N LYS A 247 7.73 -12.84 -2.63
CA LYS A 247 9.02 -13.05 -3.33
C LYS A 247 8.85 -13.97 -4.54
N LYS A 248 9.66 -13.77 -5.57
CA LYS A 248 9.63 -14.59 -6.79
C LYS A 248 9.71 -16.09 -6.51
N ASP A 249 10.52 -16.50 -5.53
CA ASP A 249 10.74 -17.89 -5.17
C ASP A 249 9.93 -18.37 -3.95
N TRP A 250 8.84 -17.69 -3.62
CA TRP A 250 8.02 -17.97 -2.44
C TRP A 250 7.56 -19.43 -2.34
N GLU A 251 7.33 -20.11 -3.46
CA GLU A 251 6.90 -21.53 -3.48
C GLU A 251 7.97 -22.49 -2.94
N LYS A 252 9.23 -22.05 -2.84
CA LYS A 252 10.32 -22.80 -2.25
C LYS A 252 10.56 -22.49 -0.77
N SER A 253 9.82 -21.51 -0.23
CA SER A 253 9.95 -21.10 1.16
C SER A 253 9.26 -22.08 2.11
N ASP A 254 9.64 -22.06 3.37
CA ASP A 254 8.97 -22.78 4.46
C ASP A 254 7.52 -22.35 4.67
N LYS A 255 7.16 -21.16 4.18
CA LYS A 255 5.80 -20.59 4.25
C LYS A 255 4.95 -20.80 2.99
N ALA A 256 5.46 -21.50 1.96
CA ALA A 256 4.76 -21.72 0.70
C ALA A 256 3.34 -22.30 0.89
N LYS A 257 3.20 -23.29 1.77
CA LYS A 257 1.90 -23.88 2.09
C LYS A 257 0.98 -22.85 2.75
N ALA A 258 1.48 -22.10 3.73
CA ALA A 258 0.70 -21.11 4.44
C ALA A 258 0.22 -19.98 3.53
N ILE A 259 1.07 -19.51 2.61
CA ILE A 259 0.70 -18.49 1.61
C ILE A 259 -0.42 -18.99 0.69
N LYS A 260 -0.37 -20.25 0.22
CA LYS A 260 -1.46 -20.86 -0.57
C LYS A 260 -2.78 -20.90 0.20
N GLU A 261 -2.75 -21.32 1.47
CA GLU A 261 -3.95 -21.36 2.31
C GLU A 261 -4.51 -19.95 2.59
N ILE A 262 -3.66 -18.91 2.70
CA ILE A 262 -4.09 -17.52 2.80
C ILE A 262 -4.79 -17.07 1.51
N ILE A 263 -4.25 -17.39 0.33
CA ILE A 263 -4.88 -17.08 -0.96
C ILE A 263 -6.26 -17.73 -1.06
N ASP A 264 -6.35 -19.02 -0.73
CA ASP A 264 -7.62 -19.77 -0.73
C ASP A 264 -8.62 -19.19 0.27
N ALA A 265 -8.15 -18.77 1.44
CA ALA A 265 -8.99 -18.11 2.46
C ALA A 265 -9.45 -16.73 2.02
N TYR A 266 -8.60 -15.98 1.31
CA TYR A 266 -8.91 -14.65 0.77
C TYR A 266 -9.96 -14.73 -0.36
N HIS A 267 -9.87 -15.72 -1.23
CA HIS A 267 -10.75 -15.90 -2.40
C HIS A 267 -12.11 -16.51 -2.09
N LYS A 268 -12.57 -16.41 -0.84
CA LYS A 268 -13.93 -16.88 -0.46
C LYS A 268 -14.98 -15.76 -0.61
N ASP A 269 -16.21 -16.15 -0.90
CA ASP A 269 -17.33 -15.20 -1.10
C ASP A 269 -17.62 -14.34 0.13
N ASN A 270 -17.35 -14.82 1.35
CA ASN A 270 -17.50 -14.03 2.55
C ASN A 270 -16.45 -12.88 2.64
N VAL A 271 -15.27 -13.04 2.03
CA VAL A 271 -14.28 -11.96 1.92
C VAL A 271 -14.71 -10.94 0.87
N LYS A 272 -15.26 -11.38 -0.29
CA LYS A 272 -15.87 -10.44 -1.26
C LYS A 272 -16.92 -9.57 -0.58
N LYS A 273 -17.82 -10.20 0.16
CA LYS A 273 -18.86 -9.51 0.92
C LYS A 273 -18.26 -8.53 1.95
N ALA A 274 -17.24 -8.94 2.70
CA ALA A 274 -16.56 -8.07 3.66
C ALA A 274 -15.92 -6.85 2.98
N ILE A 275 -15.30 -7.02 1.81
CA ILE A 275 -14.73 -5.93 1.01
C ILE A 275 -15.83 -4.95 0.59
N GLU A 276 -16.91 -5.43 -0.01
CA GLU A 276 -18.00 -4.60 -0.53
C GLU A 276 -18.72 -3.83 0.59
N GLU A 277 -19.11 -4.53 1.66
CA GLU A 277 -19.87 -3.94 2.77
C GLU A 277 -19.03 -2.94 3.56
N SER A 278 -17.79 -3.29 3.94
CA SER A 278 -16.95 -2.40 4.74
C SER A 278 -16.52 -1.16 3.96
N SER A 279 -16.41 -1.25 2.63
CA SER A 279 -16.02 -0.14 1.76
C SER A 279 -17.21 0.65 1.25
N GLU A 280 -18.45 0.26 1.57
CA GLU A 280 -19.66 0.84 0.98
C GLU A 280 -19.62 0.83 -0.57
N GLY A 281 -19.02 -0.22 -1.16
CA GLY A 281 -18.86 -0.37 -2.60
C GLY A 281 -17.74 0.47 -3.23
N MET A 282 -16.90 1.14 -2.44
CA MET A 282 -15.75 1.86 -2.95
C MET A 282 -14.68 0.91 -3.50
N ASP A 283 -14.46 -0.20 -2.83
CA ASP A 283 -13.59 -1.29 -3.26
C ASP A 283 -14.45 -2.42 -3.85
N GLN A 284 -14.05 -2.94 -4.99
CA GLN A 284 -14.83 -3.93 -5.75
C GLN A 284 -13.99 -5.18 -5.96
N PRO A 285 -14.35 -6.33 -5.40
CA PRO A 285 -13.63 -7.59 -5.58
C PRO A 285 -13.47 -7.95 -7.06
N VAL A 286 -12.33 -8.59 -7.41
CA VAL A 286 -12.00 -8.98 -8.80
C VAL A 286 -11.52 -10.43 -8.93
N PHE A 287 -11.86 -11.28 -7.95
CA PHE A 287 -11.50 -12.68 -7.89
C PHE A 287 -12.74 -13.58 -7.78
#